data_8a710f2eb8275ff44c29639accb45e2d
#
_entry.id   8a710f2eb8275ff44c29639accb45e2d
#
_cell.length_a   1.000
_cell.length_b   1.000
_cell.length_c   1.000
_cell.angle_alpha   90.00
_cell.angle_beta   90.00
_cell.angle_gamma   90.00
#
_symmetry.space_group_name_H-M   'P 1'
#
loop_
_entity.id
_entity.type
_entity.pdbx_description
1 polymer ?
#
loop_
_entity_poly.entity_id
_entity_poly.type
_entity_poly.pdbx_seq_one_letter_code
_entity_poly.pdbx_strand_id
1 'polypeptide(L)'
;MIDFQRLDLSEKARFDEILMNCGHRGCEYTFVNLFLWGRQKAAFVADRLLVQSQFDRKCVYPFPMGSGDLKTALDAIIADARERGIPCYLTSLKPEECEIVESLYPGCFSFHMARDNFDYVYDINGLADLKGRKYQKKRNHLNNFRKANPDIAFIPMDEVDPKELETMLEQWYIRHLEANPDMDYHLEQVAIGRAMKFRKELGMEGLVLLAEGKIIAFAMGSRMNADTFDIHFEKALDEAAYPAINQGFATHLREKYPELKWLDREDDMGLEGLRKAKLSYNPDMMIEKYWARLWEDEDVRNVSK
;
A
#
# COMPACT_ATOMS: atom_id res chain seq x y z
N MET A 1 4.21 -29.21 -1.16
CA MET A 1 4.54 -27.74 -1.18
C MET A 1 3.90 -27.08 -2.40
N ILE A 2 3.37 -25.86 -2.24
CA ILE A 2 2.87 -25.04 -3.35
C ILE A 2 4.08 -24.49 -4.11
N ASP A 3 4.04 -24.51 -5.46
CA ASP A 3 5.07 -23.95 -6.31
C ASP A 3 4.83 -22.45 -6.53
N PHE A 4 5.22 -21.64 -5.56
CA PHE A 4 5.10 -20.19 -5.63
C PHE A 4 6.17 -19.59 -6.55
N GLN A 5 5.74 -18.90 -7.59
CA GLN A 5 6.59 -18.20 -8.56
C GLN A 5 6.71 -16.70 -8.26
N ARG A 6 7.82 -16.09 -8.68
CA ARG A 6 7.95 -14.62 -8.63
C ARG A 6 7.00 -14.00 -9.63
N LEU A 7 6.45 -12.83 -9.26
CA LEU A 7 5.56 -12.11 -10.15
C LEU A 7 6.31 -11.58 -11.38
N ASP A 8 5.71 -11.77 -12.55
CA ASP A 8 6.18 -11.24 -13.83
C ASP A 8 5.17 -10.24 -14.41
N LEU A 9 5.65 -9.21 -15.10
CA LEU A 9 4.79 -8.18 -15.70
C LEU A 9 3.79 -8.74 -16.70
N SER A 10 4.12 -9.83 -17.39
CA SER A 10 3.21 -10.48 -18.34
C SER A 10 1.95 -11.05 -17.69
N GLU A 11 1.98 -11.29 -16.37
CA GLU A 11 0.84 -11.79 -15.61
C GLU A 11 -0.10 -10.69 -15.11
N LYS A 12 0.32 -9.40 -15.22
CA LYS A 12 -0.43 -8.27 -14.66
C LYS A 12 -1.91 -8.29 -15.01
N ALA A 13 -2.26 -8.52 -16.27
CA ALA A 13 -3.65 -8.52 -16.71
C ALA A 13 -4.49 -9.59 -16.00
N ARG A 14 -3.93 -10.79 -15.80
CA ARG A 14 -4.58 -11.89 -15.09
C ARG A 14 -4.76 -11.59 -13.59
N PHE A 15 -3.76 -10.97 -12.98
CA PHE A 15 -3.86 -10.55 -11.58
C PHE A 15 -4.87 -9.43 -11.40
N ASP A 16 -4.84 -8.41 -12.26
CA ASP A 16 -5.78 -7.29 -12.20
C ASP A 16 -7.23 -7.75 -12.33
N GLU A 17 -7.53 -8.71 -13.19
CA GLU A 17 -8.86 -9.30 -13.33
C GLU A 17 -9.39 -9.85 -12.00
N ILE A 18 -8.53 -10.48 -11.21
CA ILE A 18 -8.89 -11.05 -9.91
C ILE A 18 -8.90 -9.95 -8.83
N LEU A 19 -7.81 -9.17 -8.73
CA LEU A 19 -7.59 -8.23 -7.64
C LEU A 19 -8.57 -7.05 -7.68
N MET A 20 -8.83 -6.49 -8.85
CA MET A 20 -9.77 -5.36 -9.00
C MET A 20 -11.22 -5.74 -8.65
N ASN A 21 -11.54 -7.05 -8.70
CA ASN A 21 -12.88 -7.57 -8.43
C ASN A 21 -12.99 -8.35 -7.11
N CYS A 22 -11.91 -8.46 -6.32
CA CYS A 22 -11.92 -9.26 -5.09
C CYS A 22 -12.68 -8.60 -3.92
N GLY A 23 -13.11 -7.34 -4.06
CA GLY A 23 -13.82 -6.61 -3.01
C GLY A 23 -12.93 -6.14 -1.84
N HIS A 24 -11.62 -6.24 -1.97
CA HIS A 24 -10.66 -5.67 -1.03
C HIS A 24 -10.30 -4.23 -1.41
N ARG A 25 -9.90 -3.45 -0.38
CA ARG A 25 -9.36 -2.09 -0.51
C ARG A 25 -8.01 -1.94 0.21
N GLY A 26 -7.38 -3.04 0.62
CA GLY A 26 -6.04 -3.01 1.20
C GLY A 26 -4.98 -2.88 0.11
N CYS A 27 -3.93 -2.11 0.35
CA CYS A 27 -2.85 -1.85 -0.60
C CYS A 27 -2.18 -3.13 -1.12
N GLU A 28 -2.09 -4.19 -0.30
CA GLU A 28 -1.53 -5.49 -0.68
C GLU A 28 -2.37 -6.26 -1.71
N TYR A 29 -3.55 -5.78 -2.06
CA TYR A 29 -4.43 -6.37 -3.07
C TYR A 29 -4.35 -5.65 -4.43
N THR A 30 -3.21 -5.04 -4.73
CA THR A 30 -2.88 -4.52 -6.06
C THR A 30 -1.70 -5.27 -6.66
N PHE A 31 -1.73 -5.55 -7.97
CA PHE A 31 -0.57 -6.15 -8.64
C PHE A 31 0.67 -5.26 -8.49
N VAL A 32 0.48 -3.95 -8.55
CA VAL A 32 1.56 -2.97 -8.46
C VAL A 32 2.28 -3.07 -7.12
N ASN A 33 1.55 -3.07 -6.00
CA ASN A 33 2.16 -3.23 -4.68
C ASN A 33 2.93 -4.57 -4.59
N LEU A 34 2.29 -5.69 -4.96
CA LEU A 34 2.93 -7.00 -4.95
C LEU A 34 4.21 -7.05 -5.79
N PHE A 35 4.24 -6.41 -6.96
CA PHE A 35 5.37 -6.41 -7.86
C PHE A 35 6.51 -5.50 -7.39
N LEU A 36 6.20 -4.29 -6.91
CA LEU A 36 7.19 -3.28 -6.57
C LEU A 36 8.11 -3.72 -5.43
N TRP A 37 7.56 -4.27 -4.35
CA TRP A 37 8.35 -4.71 -3.21
C TRP A 37 9.18 -5.98 -3.48
N GLY A 38 8.81 -6.79 -4.48
CA GLY A 38 9.62 -7.90 -5.03
C GLY A 38 9.93 -9.05 -4.07
N ARG A 39 9.24 -9.11 -2.94
CA ARG A 39 9.34 -10.16 -1.92
C ARG A 39 8.25 -11.20 -2.05
N GLN A 40 7.22 -10.87 -2.79
CA GLN A 40 6.04 -11.67 -2.98
C GLN A 40 6.25 -12.70 -4.08
N LYS A 41 5.67 -13.85 -3.86
CA LYS A 41 5.52 -14.93 -4.84
C LYS A 41 4.05 -15.30 -4.90
N ALA A 42 3.60 -15.80 -6.02
CA ALA A 42 2.22 -16.17 -6.23
C ALA A 42 2.07 -17.58 -6.82
N ALA A 43 0.91 -18.15 -6.57
CA ALA A 43 0.47 -19.42 -7.17
C ALA A 43 -1.06 -19.41 -7.31
N PHE A 44 -1.59 -20.29 -8.15
CA PHE A 44 -3.02 -20.49 -8.27
C PHE A 44 -3.40 -21.89 -7.77
N VAL A 45 -4.36 -21.96 -6.86
CA VAL A 45 -4.90 -23.19 -6.30
C VAL A 45 -6.43 -23.10 -6.25
N ALA A 46 -7.13 -24.07 -6.83
CA ALA A 46 -8.60 -24.12 -6.85
C ALA A 46 -9.24 -22.80 -7.34
N ASP A 47 -8.71 -22.21 -8.41
CA ASP A 47 -9.11 -20.92 -9.00
C ASP A 47 -9.01 -19.73 -8.06
N ARG A 48 -8.12 -19.82 -7.05
CA ARG A 48 -7.76 -18.72 -6.18
C ARG A 48 -6.29 -18.33 -6.35
N LEU A 49 -6.04 -17.04 -6.35
CA LEU A 49 -4.72 -16.46 -6.27
C LEU A 49 -4.23 -16.52 -4.82
N LEU A 50 -3.13 -17.23 -4.61
CA LEU A 50 -2.41 -17.32 -3.36
C LEU A 50 -1.13 -16.48 -3.47
N VAL A 51 -0.85 -15.69 -2.44
CA VAL A 51 0.39 -14.92 -2.34
C VAL A 51 1.16 -15.40 -1.11
N GLN A 52 2.47 -15.58 -1.28
CA GLN A 52 3.41 -15.80 -0.20
C GLN A 52 4.32 -14.58 -0.09
N SER A 53 4.42 -14.01 1.09
CA SER A 53 5.22 -12.82 1.37
C SER A 53 6.15 -13.04 2.57
N GLN A 54 7.16 -12.19 2.68
CA GLN A 54 8.03 -12.10 3.85
C GLN A 54 7.75 -10.80 4.57
N PHE A 55 7.30 -10.88 5.82
CA PHE A 55 7.04 -9.74 6.67
C PHE A 55 7.66 -9.99 8.07
N ASP A 56 8.48 -9.06 8.54
CA ASP A 56 9.17 -9.15 9.84
C ASP A 56 9.81 -10.53 10.06
N ARG A 57 10.57 -11.02 9.07
CA ARG A 57 11.22 -12.34 9.04
C ARG A 57 10.26 -13.54 9.09
N LYS A 58 8.95 -13.32 9.03
CA LYS A 58 7.94 -14.38 8.97
C LYS A 58 7.50 -14.58 7.54
N CYS A 59 7.27 -15.84 7.16
CA CYS A 59 6.55 -16.18 5.95
C CYS A 59 5.05 -16.03 6.22
N VAL A 60 4.36 -15.23 5.43
CA VAL A 60 2.94 -14.94 5.61
C VAL A 60 2.18 -15.14 4.30
N TYR A 61 0.90 -15.40 4.42
CA TYR A 61 0.00 -15.61 3.30
C TYR A 61 -1.17 -14.62 3.41
N PRO A 62 -1.22 -13.55 2.59
CA PRO A 62 -2.43 -12.75 2.45
C PRO A 62 -3.64 -13.63 2.14
N PHE A 63 -4.82 -13.23 2.63
CA PHE A 63 -6.05 -14.03 2.46
C PHE A 63 -6.29 -14.34 0.96
N PRO A 64 -6.60 -15.60 0.59
CA PRO A 64 -6.72 -16.04 -0.81
C PRO A 64 -7.77 -15.28 -1.61
N MET A 65 -7.41 -14.76 -2.76
CA MET A 65 -8.27 -13.94 -3.62
C MET A 65 -8.86 -14.75 -4.78
N GLY A 66 -10.04 -14.36 -5.25
CA GLY A 66 -10.74 -14.99 -6.36
C GLY A 66 -12.01 -15.73 -5.93
N SER A 67 -12.69 -16.37 -6.88
CA SER A 67 -14.02 -16.96 -6.68
C SER A 67 -14.01 -18.49 -6.50
N GLY A 68 -12.84 -19.14 -6.55
CA GLY A 68 -12.71 -20.58 -6.41
C GLY A 68 -12.93 -21.12 -4.99
N ASP A 69 -12.72 -22.41 -4.79
CA ASP A 69 -12.93 -23.06 -3.49
C ASP A 69 -11.93 -22.54 -2.43
N LEU A 70 -12.45 -21.79 -1.48
CA LEU A 70 -11.65 -21.16 -0.42
C LEU A 70 -11.07 -22.20 0.53
N LYS A 71 -11.86 -23.25 0.87
CA LYS A 71 -11.38 -24.26 1.82
C LYS A 71 -10.20 -25.03 1.25
N THR A 72 -10.28 -25.45 -0.02
CA THR A 72 -9.17 -26.12 -0.71
C THR A 72 -7.92 -25.21 -0.77
N ALA A 73 -8.08 -23.92 -1.02
CA ALA A 73 -6.97 -22.96 -1.04
C ALA A 73 -6.32 -22.81 0.34
N LEU A 74 -7.11 -22.69 1.40
CA LEU A 74 -6.61 -22.59 2.78
C LEU A 74 -5.97 -23.91 3.24
N ASP A 75 -6.54 -25.06 2.92
CA ASP A 75 -5.94 -26.37 3.20
C ASP A 75 -4.55 -26.49 2.53
N ALA A 76 -4.41 -25.99 1.30
CA ALA A 76 -3.14 -25.98 0.59
C ALA A 76 -2.10 -25.06 1.27
N ILE A 77 -2.50 -23.88 1.75
CA ILE A 77 -1.62 -22.97 2.51
C ILE A 77 -1.16 -23.64 3.81
N ILE A 78 -2.09 -24.24 4.56
CA ILE A 78 -1.79 -24.94 5.81
C ILE A 78 -0.80 -26.10 5.55
N ALA A 79 -1.03 -26.88 4.50
CA ALA A 79 -0.14 -27.97 4.12
C ALA A 79 1.24 -27.45 3.71
N ASP A 80 1.30 -26.35 2.92
CA ASP A 80 2.57 -25.72 2.50
C ASP A 80 3.38 -25.23 3.71
N ALA A 81 2.74 -24.57 4.67
CA ALA A 81 3.41 -24.10 5.88
C ALA A 81 3.98 -25.28 6.69
N ARG A 82 3.19 -26.35 6.87
CA ARG A 82 3.62 -27.56 7.58
C ARG A 82 4.79 -28.24 6.89
N GLU A 83 4.73 -28.42 5.57
CA GLU A 83 5.83 -29.04 4.80
C GLU A 83 7.12 -28.22 4.85
N ARG A 84 7.02 -26.90 4.99
CA ARG A 84 8.15 -25.98 5.18
C ARG A 84 8.66 -25.96 6.63
N GLY A 85 7.91 -26.51 7.58
CA GLY A 85 8.24 -26.44 8.99
C GLY A 85 8.17 -25.02 9.55
N ILE A 86 7.23 -24.19 9.07
CA ILE A 86 7.02 -22.81 9.50
C ILE A 86 5.62 -22.60 10.04
N PRO A 87 5.43 -21.65 10.99
CA PRO A 87 4.09 -21.28 11.45
C PRO A 87 3.23 -20.76 10.29
N CYS A 88 1.96 -21.16 10.25
CA CYS A 88 1.01 -20.66 9.26
C CYS A 88 0.39 -19.34 9.74
N TYR A 89 0.68 -18.26 9.04
CA TYR A 89 0.10 -16.93 9.24
C TYR A 89 -0.71 -16.54 8.02
N LEU A 90 -2.01 -16.35 8.18
CA LEU A 90 -2.82 -15.61 7.22
C LEU A 90 -2.78 -14.13 7.61
N THR A 91 -2.72 -13.23 6.63
CA THR A 91 -2.65 -11.78 6.85
C THR A 91 -3.65 -11.02 6.00
N SER A 92 -3.85 -9.75 6.32
CA SER A 92 -4.72 -8.83 5.57
C SER A 92 -6.19 -9.28 5.49
N LEU A 93 -6.64 -10.05 6.49
CA LEU A 93 -8.03 -10.46 6.57
C LEU A 93 -8.91 -9.28 6.96
N LYS A 94 -10.08 -9.18 6.35
CA LYS A 94 -11.19 -8.36 6.84
C LYS A 94 -11.88 -9.05 8.04
N PRO A 95 -12.65 -8.31 8.86
CA PRO A 95 -13.42 -8.91 9.95
C PRO A 95 -14.28 -10.11 9.50
N GLU A 96 -14.98 -9.97 8.37
CA GLU A 96 -15.84 -11.02 7.82
C GLU A 96 -15.04 -12.26 7.39
N GLU A 97 -13.81 -12.10 6.97
CA GLU A 97 -12.93 -13.22 6.59
C GLU A 97 -12.38 -13.95 7.80
N CYS A 98 -12.21 -13.26 8.93
CA CYS A 98 -11.92 -13.92 10.20
C CYS A 98 -13.07 -14.84 10.60
N GLU A 99 -14.33 -14.41 10.45
CA GLU A 99 -15.51 -15.22 10.73
C GLU A 99 -15.59 -16.44 9.78
N ILE A 100 -15.25 -16.25 8.50
CA ILE A 100 -15.21 -17.36 7.52
C ILE A 100 -14.12 -18.38 7.92
N VAL A 101 -12.91 -17.93 8.24
CA VAL A 101 -11.81 -18.82 8.67
C VAL A 101 -12.20 -19.57 9.95
N GLU A 102 -12.79 -18.89 10.94
CA GLU A 102 -13.27 -19.54 12.17
C GLU A 102 -14.35 -20.57 11.90
N SER A 103 -15.25 -20.29 10.96
CA SER A 103 -16.30 -21.25 10.56
C SER A 103 -15.73 -22.50 9.87
N LEU A 104 -14.68 -22.35 9.05
CA LEU A 104 -14.04 -23.45 8.33
C LEU A 104 -13.11 -24.27 9.22
N TYR A 105 -12.53 -23.64 10.26
CA TYR A 105 -11.54 -24.24 11.16
C TYR A 105 -11.81 -23.83 12.62
N PRO A 106 -12.92 -24.30 13.21
CA PRO A 106 -13.35 -23.85 14.56
C PRO A 106 -12.27 -24.05 15.61
N GLY A 107 -11.87 -22.96 16.30
CA GLY A 107 -10.88 -22.98 17.36
C GLY A 107 -9.44 -23.27 16.92
N CYS A 108 -9.18 -23.34 15.60
CA CYS A 108 -7.84 -23.64 15.10
C CYS A 108 -6.96 -22.40 14.91
N PHE A 109 -7.54 -21.22 14.85
CA PHE A 109 -6.79 -19.97 14.62
C PHE A 109 -6.94 -18.99 15.78
N SER A 110 -5.88 -18.23 16.07
CA SER A 110 -5.96 -17.02 16.86
C SER A 110 -5.94 -15.81 15.94
N PHE A 111 -6.84 -14.84 16.19
CA PHE A 111 -6.97 -13.63 15.40
C PHE A 111 -6.44 -12.41 16.15
N HIS A 112 -5.66 -11.58 15.48
CA HIS A 112 -5.07 -10.37 16.04
C HIS A 112 -5.28 -9.19 15.10
N MET A 113 -5.82 -8.10 15.63
CA MET A 113 -5.96 -6.84 14.91
C MET A 113 -4.58 -6.25 14.63
N ALA A 114 -4.27 -6.04 13.35
CA ALA A 114 -2.99 -5.48 12.92
C ALA A 114 -3.12 -3.96 12.70
N ARG A 115 -3.34 -3.19 13.77
CA ARG A 115 -3.62 -1.74 13.71
C ARG A 115 -2.56 -0.96 12.92
N ASP A 116 -1.30 -1.36 12.99
CA ASP A 116 -0.18 -0.69 12.33
C ASP A 116 -0.18 -0.89 10.80
N ASN A 117 -0.96 -1.86 10.32
CA ASN A 117 -1.16 -2.17 8.90
C ASN A 117 -2.48 -1.65 8.33
N PHE A 118 -3.27 -0.87 9.10
CA PHE A 118 -4.53 -0.31 8.59
C PHE A 118 -4.26 0.76 7.54
N ASP A 119 -4.90 0.63 6.37
CA ASP A 119 -4.80 1.68 5.36
C ASP A 119 -5.75 2.84 5.65
N TYR A 120 -5.32 4.00 5.20
CA TYR A 120 -6.00 5.28 5.38
C TYR A 120 -6.63 5.72 4.07
N VAL A 121 -7.95 5.70 3.99
CA VAL A 121 -8.70 6.02 2.78
C VAL A 121 -9.44 7.35 2.92
N TYR A 122 -9.34 8.18 1.90
CA TYR A 122 -9.86 9.55 1.87
C TYR A 122 -10.76 9.78 0.67
N ASP A 123 -11.81 10.58 0.84
CA ASP A 123 -12.58 11.12 -0.27
C ASP A 123 -11.68 11.99 -1.16
N ILE A 124 -11.62 11.68 -2.46
CA ILE A 124 -10.78 12.40 -3.42
C ILE A 124 -11.15 13.89 -3.48
N ASN A 125 -12.44 14.24 -3.39
CA ASN A 125 -12.91 15.64 -3.37
C ASN A 125 -12.45 16.33 -2.09
N GLY A 126 -12.45 15.59 -0.97
CA GLY A 126 -11.96 16.08 0.32
C GLY A 126 -10.51 16.53 0.24
N LEU A 127 -9.63 15.72 -0.36
CA LEU A 127 -8.22 16.03 -0.52
C LEU A 127 -7.97 17.07 -1.63
N ALA A 128 -8.68 17.01 -2.75
CA ALA A 128 -8.52 17.96 -3.86
C ALA A 128 -8.96 19.38 -3.50
N ASP A 129 -10.07 19.51 -2.79
CA ASP A 129 -10.65 20.84 -2.49
C ASP A 129 -10.24 21.37 -1.10
N LEU A 130 -9.90 20.49 -0.18
CA LEU A 130 -9.64 20.77 1.25
C LEU A 130 -10.74 21.62 1.89
N LYS A 131 -12.01 21.46 1.47
CA LYS A 131 -13.16 22.24 1.95
C LYS A 131 -13.59 21.84 3.37
N GLY A 132 -14.21 22.80 4.07
CA GLY A 132 -14.77 22.58 5.39
C GLY A 132 -13.78 22.77 6.55
N ARG A 133 -14.33 22.70 7.78
CA ARG A 133 -13.59 22.99 9.02
C ARG A 133 -12.49 21.95 9.29
N LYS A 134 -12.75 20.68 8.93
CA LYS A 134 -11.79 19.59 9.17
C LYS A 134 -10.43 19.81 8.45
N TYR A 135 -10.41 20.52 7.33
CA TYR A 135 -9.21 20.79 6.55
C TYR A 135 -8.61 22.19 6.76
N GLN A 136 -9.13 23.01 7.70
CA GLN A 136 -8.67 24.39 7.88
C GLN A 136 -7.16 24.52 8.10
N LYS A 137 -6.57 23.64 8.93
CA LYS A 137 -5.11 23.63 9.18
C LYS A 137 -4.35 23.33 7.90
N LYS A 138 -4.81 22.36 7.11
CA LYS A 138 -4.16 21.97 5.84
C LYS A 138 -4.22 23.08 4.81
N ARG A 139 -5.37 23.77 4.67
CA ARG A 139 -5.49 24.97 3.82
C ARG A 139 -4.53 26.08 4.25
N ASN A 140 -4.41 26.33 5.55
CA ASN A 140 -3.49 27.34 6.05
C ASN A 140 -2.04 27.00 5.71
N HIS A 141 -1.60 25.74 5.89
CA HIS A 141 -0.27 25.29 5.51
C HIS A 141 -0.04 25.43 4.00
N LEU A 142 -0.99 24.97 3.19
CA LEU A 142 -0.94 25.09 1.73
C LEU A 142 -0.86 26.55 1.27
N ASN A 143 -1.67 27.44 1.86
CA ASN A 143 -1.66 28.86 1.51
C ASN A 143 -0.34 29.54 1.90
N ASN A 144 0.23 29.18 3.05
CA ASN A 144 1.54 29.70 3.46
C ASN A 144 2.64 29.20 2.54
N PHE A 145 2.62 27.92 2.17
CA PHE A 145 3.56 27.33 1.22
C PHE A 145 3.48 28.04 -0.15
N ARG A 146 2.27 28.26 -0.69
CA ARG A 146 2.08 28.96 -1.96
C ARG A 146 2.54 30.42 -1.93
N LYS A 147 2.36 31.11 -0.81
CA LYS A 147 2.87 32.49 -0.64
C LYS A 147 4.39 32.53 -0.62
N ALA A 148 5.03 31.54 0.00
CA ALA A 148 6.49 31.44 0.04
C ALA A 148 7.09 30.98 -1.30
N ASN A 149 6.31 30.28 -2.12
CA ASN A 149 6.72 29.71 -3.40
C ASN A 149 5.70 30.08 -4.50
N PRO A 150 5.72 31.33 -5.01
CA PRO A 150 4.73 31.82 -5.96
C PRO A 150 4.83 31.13 -7.33
N ASP A 151 5.99 30.59 -7.69
CA ASP A 151 6.30 30.00 -9.00
C ASP A 151 6.20 28.46 -9.01
N ILE A 152 5.37 27.88 -8.12
CA ILE A 152 5.16 26.43 -8.15
C ILE A 152 4.39 26.01 -9.39
N ALA A 153 4.80 24.84 -9.94
CA ALA A 153 4.11 24.19 -11.03
C ALA A 153 3.92 22.70 -10.74
N PHE A 154 2.79 22.15 -11.19
CA PHE A 154 2.54 20.73 -11.19
C PHE A 154 2.71 20.19 -12.60
N ILE A 155 3.53 19.17 -12.75
CA ILE A 155 3.84 18.56 -14.05
C ILE A 155 3.63 17.05 -13.96
N PRO A 156 2.95 16.43 -14.94
CA PRO A 156 2.91 14.97 -15.04
C PRO A 156 4.31 14.38 -15.02
N MET A 157 4.51 13.31 -14.29
CA MET A 157 5.83 12.68 -14.14
C MET A 157 6.42 12.18 -15.48
N ASP A 158 5.59 12.00 -16.50
CA ASP A 158 6.01 11.64 -17.87
C ASP A 158 6.74 12.77 -18.61
N GLU A 159 6.59 14.00 -18.16
CA GLU A 159 7.12 15.20 -18.81
C GLU A 159 8.44 15.68 -18.19
N VAL A 160 8.92 15.03 -17.11
CA VAL A 160 10.18 15.38 -16.47
C VAL A 160 11.30 14.42 -16.81
N ASP A 161 12.55 14.89 -16.79
CA ASP A 161 13.72 14.02 -16.93
C ASP A 161 13.79 13.09 -15.70
N PRO A 162 13.81 11.76 -15.88
CA PRO A 162 13.98 10.81 -14.77
C PRO A 162 15.18 11.10 -13.88
N LYS A 163 16.27 11.66 -14.41
CA LYS A 163 17.47 12.02 -13.65
C LYS A 163 17.23 13.16 -12.66
N GLU A 164 16.34 14.09 -12.97
CA GLU A 164 15.97 15.17 -12.03
C GLU A 164 15.20 14.59 -10.84
N LEU A 165 14.32 13.61 -11.10
CA LEU A 165 13.60 12.92 -10.04
C LEU A 165 14.52 12.04 -9.19
N GLU A 166 15.49 11.34 -9.82
CA GLU A 166 16.53 10.58 -9.11
C GLU A 166 17.35 11.52 -8.21
N THR A 167 17.77 12.67 -8.72
CA THR A 167 18.51 13.68 -7.94
C THR A 167 17.71 14.17 -6.72
N MET A 168 16.42 14.43 -6.89
CA MET A 168 15.53 14.81 -5.78
C MET A 168 15.44 13.68 -4.74
N LEU A 169 15.28 12.43 -5.17
CA LEU A 169 15.23 11.26 -4.30
C LEU A 169 16.53 11.07 -3.51
N GLU A 170 17.68 11.19 -4.16
CA GLU A 170 18.98 11.11 -3.48
C GLU A 170 19.09 12.16 -2.37
N GLN A 171 18.69 13.41 -2.64
CA GLN A 171 18.67 14.47 -1.63
C GLN A 171 17.70 14.15 -0.48
N TRP A 172 16.54 13.56 -0.80
CA TRP A 172 15.57 13.16 0.20
C TRP A 172 16.15 12.08 1.13
N TYR A 173 16.78 11.03 0.57
CA TYR A 173 17.37 9.94 1.36
C TYR A 173 18.56 10.44 2.21
N ILE A 174 19.43 11.29 1.68
CA ILE A 174 20.55 11.85 2.44
C ILE A 174 20.01 12.57 3.68
N ARG A 175 19.06 13.49 3.53
CA ARG A 175 18.48 14.25 4.65
C ARG A 175 17.80 13.35 5.69
N HIS A 176 17.10 12.32 5.24
CA HIS A 176 16.36 11.42 6.14
C HIS A 176 17.27 10.45 6.86
N LEU A 177 18.35 9.98 6.24
CA LEU A 177 19.38 9.17 6.90
C LEU A 177 20.17 9.98 7.92
N GLU A 178 20.49 11.25 7.63
CA GLU A 178 21.10 12.14 8.61
C GLU A 178 20.22 12.36 9.85
N ALA A 179 18.90 12.48 9.65
CA ALA A 179 17.94 12.65 10.74
C ALA A 179 17.62 11.34 11.49
N ASN A 180 17.70 10.20 10.82
CA ASN A 180 17.34 8.87 11.35
C ASN A 180 18.35 7.80 10.86
N PRO A 181 19.55 7.74 11.44
CA PRO A 181 20.64 6.86 10.94
C PRO A 181 20.33 5.36 11.01
N ASP A 182 19.42 4.96 11.88
CA ASP A 182 19.04 3.55 12.08
C ASP A 182 17.96 3.06 11.10
N MET A 183 17.42 3.95 10.25
CA MET A 183 16.38 3.57 9.28
C MET A 183 16.99 2.94 8.03
N ASP A 184 16.44 1.80 7.63
CA ASP A 184 16.80 1.13 6.37
C ASP A 184 15.78 1.47 5.27
N TYR A 185 16.18 2.32 4.33
CA TYR A 185 15.38 2.70 3.16
C TYR A 185 15.65 1.85 1.91
N HIS A 186 16.53 0.84 1.99
CA HIS A 186 16.97 0.09 0.82
C HIS A 186 15.81 -0.53 0.03
N LEU A 187 14.85 -1.12 0.73
CA LEU A 187 13.70 -1.75 0.07
C LEU A 187 12.80 -0.74 -0.63
N GLU A 188 12.57 0.40 0.00
CA GLU A 188 11.79 1.49 -0.58
C GLU A 188 12.50 2.07 -1.81
N GLN A 189 13.83 2.25 -1.76
CA GLN A 189 14.62 2.69 -2.91
C GLN A 189 14.48 1.72 -4.09
N VAL A 190 14.55 0.42 -3.84
CA VAL A 190 14.34 -0.60 -4.86
C VAL A 190 12.93 -0.54 -5.43
N ALA A 191 11.91 -0.39 -4.56
CA ALA A 191 10.51 -0.31 -4.98
C ALA A 191 10.25 0.94 -5.83
N ILE A 192 10.74 2.12 -5.42
CA ILE A 192 10.63 3.35 -6.20
C ILE A 192 11.38 3.23 -7.54
N GLY A 193 12.59 2.66 -7.55
CA GLY A 193 13.34 2.43 -8.78
C GLY A 193 12.60 1.53 -9.77
N ARG A 194 11.92 0.48 -9.28
CA ARG A 194 11.03 -0.36 -10.10
C ARG A 194 9.82 0.40 -10.61
N ALA A 195 9.18 1.19 -9.74
CA ALA A 195 8.04 2.01 -10.11
C ALA A 195 8.42 2.99 -11.23
N MET A 196 9.52 3.69 -11.12
CA MET A 196 10.02 4.60 -12.16
C MET A 196 10.30 3.86 -13.47
N LYS A 197 10.98 2.71 -13.39
CA LYS A 197 11.37 1.92 -14.57
C LYS A 197 10.17 1.34 -15.33
N PHE A 198 9.19 0.81 -14.60
CA PHE A 198 8.06 0.05 -15.17
C PHE A 198 6.73 0.80 -15.06
N ARG A 199 6.76 2.12 -14.81
CA ARG A 199 5.58 2.92 -14.54
C ARG A 199 4.49 2.77 -15.60
N LYS A 200 4.87 2.82 -16.89
CA LYS A 200 3.94 2.70 -18.02
C LYS A 200 3.30 1.32 -18.09
N GLU A 201 4.11 0.27 -18.00
CA GLU A 201 3.66 -1.13 -18.02
C GLU A 201 2.78 -1.45 -16.81
N LEU A 202 3.07 -0.83 -15.66
CA LEU A 202 2.27 -0.98 -14.44
C LEU A 202 0.99 -0.15 -14.46
N GLY A 203 0.85 0.80 -15.42
CA GLY A 203 -0.30 1.71 -15.47
C GLY A 203 -0.33 2.69 -14.30
N MET A 204 0.85 3.11 -13.83
CA MET A 204 0.96 4.05 -12.71
C MET A 204 0.88 5.49 -13.21
N GLU A 205 0.24 6.32 -12.40
CA GLU A 205 0.23 7.78 -12.54
C GLU A 205 1.24 8.41 -11.60
N GLY A 206 1.80 9.53 -12.01
CA GLY A 206 2.69 10.33 -11.17
C GLY A 206 2.59 11.81 -11.46
N LEU A 207 2.73 12.61 -10.42
CA LEU A 207 2.76 14.06 -10.48
C LEU A 207 3.99 14.57 -9.72
N VAL A 208 4.68 15.55 -10.26
CA VAL A 208 5.76 16.25 -9.60
C VAL A 208 5.39 17.69 -9.29
N LEU A 209 5.92 18.24 -8.21
CA LEU A 209 5.81 19.63 -7.81
C LEU A 209 7.17 20.30 -8.01
N LEU A 210 7.18 21.32 -8.84
CA LEU A 210 8.34 22.20 -9.05
C LEU A 210 8.22 23.48 -8.22
N ALA A 211 9.35 23.94 -7.71
CA ALA A 211 9.54 25.31 -7.23
C ALA A 211 10.87 25.83 -7.78
N GLU A 212 10.88 27.06 -8.30
CA GLU A 212 12.07 27.65 -8.94
C GLU A 212 12.68 26.75 -10.04
N GLY A 213 11.80 26.02 -10.77
CA GLY A 213 12.20 25.10 -11.85
C GLY A 213 12.85 23.79 -11.38
N LYS A 214 12.86 23.48 -10.08
CA LYS A 214 13.42 22.24 -9.52
C LYS A 214 12.33 21.37 -8.93
N ILE A 215 12.47 20.04 -9.06
CA ILE A 215 11.57 19.09 -8.40
C ILE A 215 11.80 19.15 -6.89
N ILE A 216 10.74 19.46 -6.14
CA ILE A 216 10.77 19.53 -4.67
C ILE A 216 9.87 18.48 -4.01
N ALA A 217 8.90 17.92 -4.75
CA ALA A 217 8.06 16.84 -4.28
C ALA A 217 7.50 16.03 -5.44
N PHE A 218 7.10 14.80 -5.16
CA PHE A 218 6.32 13.98 -6.09
C PHE A 218 5.35 13.07 -5.33
N ALA A 219 4.32 12.61 -6.06
CA ALA A 219 3.46 11.51 -5.67
C ALA A 219 3.25 10.58 -6.86
N MET A 220 3.14 9.27 -6.62
CA MET A 220 2.77 8.29 -7.64
C MET A 220 2.01 7.11 -7.06
N GLY A 221 1.16 6.50 -7.88
CA GLY A 221 0.31 5.41 -7.49
C GLY A 221 -0.32 4.70 -8.68
N SER A 222 -1.26 3.82 -8.41
CA SER A 222 -1.98 3.04 -9.41
C SER A 222 -3.45 2.82 -9.05
N ARG A 223 -4.27 2.43 -10.02
CA ARG A 223 -5.66 2.02 -9.73
C ARG A 223 -5.68 0.74 -8.92
N MET A 224 -6.47 0.74 -7.86
CA MET A 224 -6.73 -0.45 -7.04
C MET A 224 -7.97 -1.18 -7.55
N ASN A 225 -9.04 -0.44 -7.82
CA ASN A 225 -10.31 -0.97 -8.33
C ASN A 225 -11.08 0.12 -9.11
N ALA A 226 -12.38 -0.08 -9.35
CA ALA A 226 -13.18 0.82 -10.16
C ALA A 226 -13.27 2.25 -9.61
N ASP A 227 -13.26 2.44 -8.28
CA ASP A 227 -13.48 3.73 -7.65
C ASP A 227 -12.38 4.17 -6.66
N THR A 228 -11.31 3.39 -6.53
CA THR A 228 -10.21 3.63 -5.58
C THR A 228 -8.87 3.66 -6.30
N PHE A 229 -8.03 4.61 -5.93
CA PHE A 229 -6.65 4.75 -6.38
C PHE A 229 -5.71 4.63 -5.18
N ASP A 230 -4.66 3.83 -5.33
CA ASP A 230 -3.65 3.57 -4.31
C ASP A 230 -2.43 4.45 -4.56
N ILE A 231 -2.04 5.22 -3.55
CA ILE A 231 -0.89 6.13 -3.59
C ILE A 231 0.29 5.45 -2.90
N HIS A 232 1.15 4.83 -3.70
CA HIS A 232 2.28 4.04 -3.21
C HIS A 232 3.42 4.89 -2.65
N PHE A 233 3.68 6.05 -3.27
CA PHE A 233 4.81 6.89 -2.87
C PHE A 233 4.45 8.37 -2.89
N GLU A 234 4.82 9.05 -1.81
CA GLU A 234 4.79 10.51 -1.66
C GLU A 234 6.10 10.95 -1.02
N LYS A 235 6.85 11.83 -1.66
CA LYS A 235 8.10 12.38 -1.14
C LYS A 235 8.16 13.88 -1.35
N ALA A 236 8.67 14.60 -0.35
CA ALA A 236 8.92 16.03 -0.44
C ALA A 236 10.23 16.38 0.28
N LEU A 237 11.01 17.27 -0.31
CA LEU A 237 12.26 17.77 0.28
C LEU A 237 12.02 18.67 1.50
N ASP A 238 10.85 19.31 1.57
CA ASP A 238 10.38 20.12 2.69
C ASP A 238 8.99 19.63 3.11
N GLU A 239 8.79 19.43 4.40
CA GLU A 239 7.49 19.02 4.96
C GLU A 239 6.35 19.97 4.60
N ALA A 240 6.65 21.25 4.41
CA ALA A 240 5.68 22.25 3.98
C ALA A 240 5.12 22.02 2.57
N ALA A 241 5.80 21.22 1.73
CA ALA A 241 5.36 20.88 0.38
C ALA A 241 4.35 19.72 0.32
N TYR A 242 4.27 18.86 1.36
CA TYR A 242 3.31 17.74 1.37
C TYR A 242 1.86 18.16 1.13
N PRO A 243 1.31 19.23 1.77
CA PRO A 243 -0.07 19.64 1.47
C PRO A 243 -0.29 20.07 0.02
N ALA A 244 0.75 20.61 -0.65
CA ALA A 244 0.66 21.02 -2.04
C ALA A 244 0.65 19.80 -2.98
N ILE A 245 1.59 18.86 -2.83
CA ILE A 245 1.64 17.66 -3.69
C ILE A 245 0.41 16.79 -3.47
N ASN A 246 -0.05 16.60 -2.22
CA ASN A 246 -1.25 15.80 -1.93
C ASN A 246 -2.51 16.39 -2.58
N GLN A 247 -2.71 17.71 -2.44
CA GLN A 247 -3.85 18.41 -3.05
C GLN A 247 -3.72 18.40 -4.58
N GLY A 248 -2.52 18.65 -5.11
CA GLY A 248 -2.25 18.65 -6.54
C GLY A 248 -2.51 17.28 -7.17
N PHE A 249 -2.03 16.21 -6.55
CA PHE A 249 -2.21 14.85 -7.06
C PHE A 249 -3.67 14.39 -6.99
N ALA A 250 -4.36 14.68 -5.89
CA ALA A 250 -5.80 14.42 -5.77
C ALA A 250 -6.61 15.16 -6.85
N THR A 251 -6.25 16.42 -7.14
CA THR A 251 -6.90 17.20 -8.22
C THR A 251 -6.63 16.60 -9.58
N HIS A 252 -5.37 16.27 -9.89
CA HIS A 252 -4.96 15.63 -11.14
C HIS A 252 -5.70 14.31 -11.39
N LEU A 253 -5.76 13.45 -10.36
CA LEU A 253 -6.45 12.16 -10.48
C LEU A 253 -7.95 12.30 -10.67
N ARG A 254 -8.60 13.22 -9.95
CA ARG A 254 -10.04 13.51 -10.08
C ARG A 254 -10.41 14.03 -11.48
N GLU A 255 -9.55 14.87 -12.06
CA GLU A 255 -9.77 15.41 -13.41
C GLU A 255 -9.57 14.34 -14.48
N LYS A 256 -8.56 13.49 -14.32
CA LYS A 256 -8.21 12.43 -15.28
C LYS A 256 -9.17 11.24 -15.19
N TYR A 257 -9.65 10.92 -13.99
CA TYR A 257 -10.48 9.75 -13.68
C TYR A 257 -11.73 10.16 -12.89
N PRO A 258 -12.76 10.70 -13.53
CA PRO A 258 -13.96 11.22 -12.85
C PRO A 258 -14.74 10.18 -12.03
N GLU A 259 -14.53 8.89 -12.32
CA GLU A 259 -15.14 7.78 -11.59
C GLU A 259 -14.49 7.48 -10.25
N LEU A 260 -13.27 7.97 -10.00
CA LEU A 260 -12.59 7.79 -8.73
C LEU A 260 -13.28 8.55 -7.60
N LYS A 261 -13.47 7.87 -6.50
CA LYS A 261 -14.06 8.42 -5.27
C LYS A 261 -13.06 8.46 -4.13
N TRP A 262 -12.16 7.48 -4.09
CA TRP A 262 -11.31 7.21 -2.95
C TRP A 262 -9.83 7.20 -3.31
N LEU A 263 -9.03 7.76 -2.41
CA LEU A 263 -7.58 7.67 -2.43
C LEU A 263 -7.14 6.87 -1.20
N ASP A 264 -6.55 5.72 -1.41
CA ASP A 264 -5.83 4.96 -0.40
C ASP A 264 -4.40 5.53 -0.30
N ARG A 265 -3.93 5.76 0.91
CA ARG A 265 -2.56 6.21 1.18
C ARG A 265 -1.79 5.22 2.03
N GLU A 266 -2.18 3.96 1.95
CA GLU A 266 -1.57 2.83 2.63
C GLU A 266 -1.51 2.98 4.16
N ASP A 267 -0.76 2.10 4.84
CA ASP A 267 -0.65 2.04 6.29
C ASP A 267 0.36 3.04 6.90
N ASP A 268 0.48 3.04 8.22
CA ASP A 268 1.44 3.87 8.96
C ASP A 268 2.66 3.09 9.49
N MET A 269 2.74 1.78 9.24
CA MET A 269 3.82 0.88 9.67
C MET A 269 4.16 0.97 11.18
N GLY A 270 3.22 1.43 12.03
CA GLY A 270 3.44 1.69 13.44
C GLY A 270 4.26 2.95 13.74
N LEU A 271 4.63 3.75 12.73
CA LEU A 271 5.41 4.98 12.90
C LEU A 271 4.52 6.13 13.38
N GLU A 272 4.74 6.61 14.61
CA GLU A 272 3.89 7.63 15.25
C GLU A 272 3.79 8.92 14.43
N GLY A 273 4.91 9.37 13.84
CA GLY A 273 4.94 10.56 12.98
C GLY A 273 4.08 10.41 11.74
N LEU A 274 4.18 9.25 11.05
CA LEU A 274 3.40 8.94 9.86
C LEU A 274 1.91 8.79 10.21
N ARG A 275 1.59 8.12 11.32
CA ARG A 275 0.23 8.00 11.87
C ARG A 275 -0.41 9.37 12.11
N LYS A 276 0.31 10.27 12.80
CA LYS A 276 -0.15 11.65 13.04
C LYS A 276 -0.37 12.41 11.73
N ALA A 277 0.55 12.26 10.77
CA ALA A 277 0.45 12.91 9.47
C ALA A 277 -0.82 12.44 8.72
N LYS A 278 -1.04 11.10 8.62
CA LYS A 278 -2.22 10.52 7.96
C LYS A 278 -3.53 10.90 8.67
N LEU A 279 -3.63 10.71 9.98
CA LEU A 279 -4.82 11.10 10.76
C LEU A 279 -5.14 12.60 10.67
N SER A 280 -4.14 13.47 10.49
CA SER A 280 -4.34 14.91 10.36
C SER A 280 -5.10 15.34 9.10
N TYR A 281 -5.29 14.45 8.13
CA TYR A 281 -6.13 14.62 6.95
C TYR A 281 -7.56 14.10 7.15
N ASN A 282 -7.89 13.56 8.35
CA ASN A 282 -9.21 13.04 8.71
C ASN A 282 -9.69 11.99 7.70
N PRO A 283 -9.11 10.78 7.71
CA PRO A 283 -9.50 9.70 6.80
C PRO A 283 -11.01 9.44 6.92
N ASP A 284 -11.63 9.18 5.78
CA ASP A 284 -13.06 8.89 5.72
C ASP A 284 -13.34 7.40 6.00
N MET A 285 -12.33 6.52 5.75
CA MET A 285 -12.36 5.11 6.11
C MET A 285 -10.98 4.66 6.60
N MET A 286 -11.00 3.64 7.47
CA MET A 286 -9.82 2.85 7.84
C MET A 286 -10.06 1.42 7.37
N ILE A 287 -9.15 0.88 6.57
CA ILE A 287 -9.26 -0.51 6.13
C ILE A 287 -8.64 -1.39 7.22
N GLU A 288 -9.51 -2.03 7.97
CA GLU A 288 -9.09 -2.92 9.05
C GLU A 288 -8.45 -4.18 8.50
N LYS A 289 -7.34 -4.58 9.09
CA LYS A 289 -6.59 -5.78 8.73
C LYS A 289 -6.33 -6.63 9.95
N TYR A 290 -6.53 -7.93 9.81
CA TYR A 290 -6.28 -8.91 10.84
C TYR A 290 -5.24 -9.92 10.39
N TRP A 291 -4.52 -10.46 11.36
CA TRP A 291 -3.68 -11.62 11.21
C TRP A 291 -4.36 -12.81 11.87
N ALA A 292 -4.30 -13.97 11.22
CA ALA A 292 -4.73 -15.24 11.80
C ALA A 292 -3.53 -16.18 11.87
N ARG A 293 -3.22 -16.67 13.07
CA ARG A 293 -2.18 -17.67 13.31
C ARG A 293 -2.82 -19.01 13.58
N LEU A 294 -2.45 -20.04 12.82
CA LEU A 294 -2.84 -21.41 13.11
C LEU A 294 -2.18 -21.88 14.40
N TRP A 295 -2.97 -22.42 15.33
CA TRP A 295 -2.46 -23.09 16.51
C TRP A 295 -1.71 -24.37 16.15
N GLU A 296 -0.55 -24.59 16.74
CA GLU A 296 0.19 -25.84 16.65
C GLU A 296 -0.07 -26.68 17.90
N ASP A 297 0.12 -28.01 17.81
CA ASP A 297 -0.12 -28.93 18.94
C ASP A 297 0.69 -28.57 20.20
N GLU A 298 1.82 -27.87 20.05
CA GLU A 298 2.64 -27.39 21.17
C GLU A 298 2.01 -26.18 21.88
N ASP A 299 1.30 -25.30 21.15
CA ASP A 299 0.61 -24.13 21.71
C ASP A 299 -0.57 -24.56 22.59
N VAL A 300 -1.30 -25.59 22.18
CA VAL A 300 -2.44 -26.17 22.95
C VAL A 300 -2.00 -26.75 24.28
N ARG A 301 -0.80 -27.32 24.35
CA ARG A 301 -0.23 -27.87 25.60
C ARG A 301 0.20 -26.82 26.63
N ASN A 302 0.49 -25.59 26.14
CA ASN A 302 0.93 -24.48 26.99
C ASN A 302 -0.21 -23.66 27.58
N VAL A 303 -1.41 -23.69 26.96
CA VAL A 303 -2.61 -23.00 27.48
C VAL A 303 -3.34 -23.84 28.54
N SER A 304 -3.06 -25.14 28.58
CA SER A 304 -3.66 -26.10 29.54
C SER A 304 -2.87 -26.28 30.82
N LYS A 305 -1.82 -25.51 31.07
CA LYS A 305 -1.05 -25.41 32.31
C LYS A 305 -1.25 -24.04 32.95
#